data_6539c686424fda7f952466ef2b37bc00
#
_entry.id   6539c686424fda7f952466ef2b37bc00
#
_cell.length_a   1.000
_cell.length_b   1.000
_cell.length_c   1.000
_cell.angle_alpha   90.00
_cell.angle_beta   90.00
_cell.angle_gamma   90.00
#
_symmetry.space_group_name_H-M   'P 1'
#
loop_
_entity.id
_entity.type
_entity.pdbx_description
1 polymer ?
#
loop_
_entity_poly.entity_id
_entity_poly.type
_entity_poly.pdbx_seq_one_letter_code
_entity_poly.pdbx_strand_id
1 'polypeptide(L)'
;MEVNGTLVPFIELGVGFNPELTGRENVYLNGALFGFSHDEIAAMYDDIVEFAELEEFMDQKLKNYSSGMQVRLAFSVAIKAQGDILVLDEVLAVGDEAFQRKCDDYFTKVKKDPNKTVILVTHSMDSVKKYCNKAILIKDGDIIVNGNKEDAANRYTLENLKAEAKKRDEEKKDDDGYAEGLNSRCPILRINPQTSLVCKSSDTFRFDVEYDFNED
;
A
#
# COMPACT_ATOMS: atom_id res chain seq x y z
N MET A 1 -25.42 -5.94 0.98
CA MET A 1 -24.61 -4.84 0.42
C MET A 1 -25.21 -4.53 -0.95
N GLU A 2 -25.59 -3.30 -1.19
CA GLU A 2 -26.16 -2.86 -2.48
C GLU A 2 -25.07 -2.04 -3.20
N VAL A 3 -24.80 -2.38 -4.47
CA VAL A 3 -23.81 -1.68 -5.29
C VAL A 3 -24.55 -1.15 -6.51
N ASN A 4 -24.57 0.16 -6.67
CA ASN A 4 -25.17 0.83 -7.81
C ASN A 4 -24.05 1.30 -8.76
N GLY A 5 -23.88 0.61 -9.88
CA GLY A 5 -22.87 0.89 -10.88
C GLY A 5 -22.00 -0.33 -11.24
N THR A 6 -21.18 -0.18 -12.25
CA THR A 6 -20.25 -1.21 -12.72
C THR A 6 -18.99 -1.22 -11.85
N LEU A 7 -18.75 -2.35 -11.17
CA LEU A 7 -17.60 -2.52 -10.28
C LEU A 7 -16.49 -3.25 -11.02
N VAL A 8 -15.29 -2.67 -11.06
CA VAL A 8 -14.08 -3.29 -11.60
C VAL A 8 -13.13 -3.59 -10.43
N PRO A 9 -13.03 -4.86 -10.00
CA PRO A 9 -12.11 -5.24 -8.94
C PRO A 9 -10.72 -5.49 -9.53
N PHE A 10 -9.72 -4.80 -9.04
CA PHE A 10 -8.32 -5.04 -9.32
C PHE A 10 -7.61 -5.43 -8.02
N ILE A 11 -7.79 -6.70 -7.65
CA ILE A 11 -7.40 -7.23 -6.34
C ILE A 11 -5.99 -7.83 -6.38
N GLU A 12 -5.57 -8.36 -7.53
CA GLU A 12 -4.26 -8.98 -7.67
C GLU A 12 -3.70 -8.76 -9.07
N LEU A 13 -2.43 -8.36 -9.14
CA LEU A 13 -1.71 -8.12 -10.39
C LEU A 13 -1.60 -9.39 -11.22
N GLY A 14 -2.17 -9.38 -12.42
CA GLY A 14 -2.05 -10.47 -13.39
C GLY A 14 -2.99 -11.65 -13.16
N VAL A 15 -3.95 -11.56 -12.24
CA VAL A 15 -5.05 -12.55 -12.18
C VAL A 15 -5.79 -12.59 -13.50
N GLY A 16 -5.91 -13.78 -14.06
CA GLY A 16 -6.53 -14.00 -15.37
C GLY A 16 -5.57 -13.87 -16.54
N PHE A 17 -4.31 -13.51 -16.35
CA PHE A 17 -3.32 -13.56 -17.42
C PHE A 17 -2.85 -14.99 -17.68
N ASN A 18 -2.71 -15.32 -18.98
CA ASN A 18 -2.15 -16.59 -19.42
C ASN A 18 -0.76 -16.36 -20.05
N PRO A 19 0.32 -16.90 -19.45
CA PRO A 19 1.69 -16.71 -19.95
C PRO A 19 1.92 -17.23 -21.37
N GLU A 20 1.12 -18.19 -21.83
CA GLU A 20 1.25 -18.77 -23.18
C GLU A 20 0.57 -17.93 -24.27
N LEU A 21 -0.29 -17.02 -23.91
CA LEU A 21 -0.91 -16.06 -24.81
C LEU A 21 -0.04 -14.82 -24.99
N THR A 22 -0.25 -14.11 -26.09
CA THR A 22 0.40 -12.83 -26.38
C THR A 22 -0.15 -11.71 -25.47
N GLY A 23 0.55 -10.57 -25.42
CA GLY A 23 0.05 -9.38 -24.72
C GLY A 23 -1.33 -8.97 -25.23
N ARG A 24 -1.51 -8.96 -26.56
CA ARG A 24 -2.80 -8.68 -27.21
C ARG A 24 -3.91 -9.61 -26.72
N GLU A 25 -3.71 -10.91 -26.80
CA GLU A 25 -4.68 -11.91 -26.37
C GLU A 25 -5.02 -11.79 -24.88
N ASN A 26 -4.03 -11.45 -24.04
CA ASN A 26 -4.23 -11.21 -22.62
C ASN A 26 -5.07 -9.95 -22.33
N VAL A 27 -4.95 -8.89 -23.13
CA VAL A 27 -5.83 -7.71 -23.02
C VAL A 27 -7.30 -8.12 -23.26
N TYR A 28 -7.57 -8.90 -24.29
CA TYR A 28 -8.92 -9.39 -24.57
C TYR A 28 -9.42 -10.36 -23.50
N LEU A 29 -8.57 -11.28 -23.05
CA LEU A 29 -8.92 -12.23 -21.99
C LEU A 29 -9.28 -11.49 -20.69
N ASN A 30 -8.45 -10.53 -20.29
CA ASN A 30 -8.65 -9.78 -19.04
C ASN A 30 -9.85 -8.83 -19.14
N GLY A 31 -10.02 -8.15 -20.26
CA GLY A 31 -11.21 -7.33 -20.52
C GLY A 31 -12.51 -8.12 -20.44
N ALA A 32 -12.52 -9.34 -20.99
CA ALA A 32 -13.67 -10.23 -20.89
C ALA A 32 -13.95 -10.68 -19.44
N LEU A 33 -12.93 -10.89 -18.62
CA LEU A 33 -13.08 -11.18 -17.18
C LEU A 33 -13.71 -10.00 -16.42
N PHE A 34 -13.45 -8.76 -16.83
CA PHE A 34 -14.12 -7.58 -16.31
C PHE A 34 -15.54 -7.37 -16.86
N GLY A 35 -16.00 -8.25 -17.76
CA GLY A 35 -17.36 -8.24 -18.30
C GLY A 35 -17.53 -7.40 -19.58
N PHE A 36 -16.44 -6.96 -20.21
CA PHE A 36 -16.50 -6.22 -21.47
C PHE A 36 -16.67 -7.16 -22.68
N SER A 37 -17.45 -6.73 -23.64
CA SER A 37 -17.55 -7.39 -24.94
C SER A 37 -16.28 -7.21 -25.76
N HIS A 38 -16.09 -8.05 -26.78
CA HIS A 38 -14.95 -7.94 -27.69
C HIS A 38 -14.85 -6.58 -28.38
N ASP A 39 -15.98 -5.99 -28.77
CA ASP A 39 -16.01 -4.68 -29.46
C ASP A 39 -15.64 -3.53 -28.49
N GLU A 40 -16.07 -3.60 -27.22
CA GLU A 40 -15.69 -2.63 -26.20
C GLU A 40 -14.19 -2.70 -25.90
N ILE A 41 -13.64 -3.92 -25.82
CA ILE A 41 -12.18 -4.11 -25.62
C ILE A 41 -11.41 -3.58 -26.83
N ALA A 42 -11.88 -3.87 -28.05
CA ALA A 42 -11.25 -3.37 -29.27
C ALA A 42 -11.24 -1.85 -29.34
N ALA A 43 -12.30 -1.19 -28.88
CA ALA A 43 -12.37 0.28 -28.82
C ALA A 43 -11.39 0.89 -27.78
N MET A 44 -11.04 0.17 -26.72
CA MET A 44 -10.13 0.59 -25.67
C MET A 44 -8.67 0.13 -25.90
N TYR A 45 -8.45 -0.78 -26.85
CA TYR A 45 -7.19 -1.48 -27.02
C TYR A 45 -5.99 -0.56 -27.20
N ASP A 46 -6.09 0.37 -28.14
CA ASP A 46 -4.97 1.30 -28.44
C ASP A 46 -4.64 2.18 -27.23
N ASP A 47 -5.65 2.65 -26.52
CA ASP A 47 -5.49 3.43 -25.28
C ASP A 47 -4.82 2.62 -24.17
N ILE A 48 -5.14 1.32 -24.06
CA ILE A 48 -4.52 0.40 -23.08
C ILE A 48 -3.04 0.23 -23.40
N VAL A 49 -2.72 -0.03 -24.67
CA VAL A 49 -1.36 -0.29 -25.13
C VAL A 49 -0.49 0.96 -25.01
N GLU A 50 -0.99 2.12 -25.40
CA GLU A 50 -0.31 3.42 -25.25
C GLU A 50 -0.05 3.74 -23.77
N PHE A 51 -1.02 3.51 -22.89
CA PHE A 51 -0.83 3.75 -21.47
C PHE A 51 0.23 2.82 -20.88
N ALA A 52 0.24 1.54 -21.28
CA ALA A 52 1.20 0.55 -20.83
C ALA A 52 2.61 0.77 -21.41
N GLU A 53 2.75 1.51 -22.54
CA GLU A 53 4.00 1.68 -23.32
C GLU A 53 4.58 0.32 -23.73
N LEU A 54 3.74 -0.53 -24.33
CA LEU A 54 4.11 -1.90 -24.70
C LEU A 54 3.81 -2.23 -26.17
N GLU A 55 3.70 -1.21 -27.03
CA GLU A 55 3.32 -1.34 -28.46
C GLU A 55 4.15 -2.42 -29.17
N GLU A 56 5.47 -2.40 -28.99
CA GLU A 56 6.40 -3.31 -29.66
C GLU A 56 6.36 -4.75 -29.11
N PHE A 57 5.72 -4.95 -27.96
CA PHE A 57 5.71 -6.23 -27.26
C PHE A 57 4.39 -6.99 -27.38
N MET A 58 3.33 -6.35 -27.88
CA MET A 58 1.96 -6.88 -27.82
C MET A 58 1.77 -8.21 -28.54
N ASP A 59 2.57 -8.51 -29.55
CA ASP A 59 2.53 -9.77 -30.30
C ASP A 59 3.46 -10.85 -29.72
N GLN A 60 4.20 -10.52 -28.64
CA GLN A 60 5.02 -11.48 -27.93
C GLN A 60 4.22 -12.17 -26.82
N LYS A 61 4.56 -13.43 -26.52
CA LYS A 61 3.97 -14.17 -25.40
C LYS A 61 4.27 -13.53 -24.08
N LEU A 62 3.30 -13.50 -23.18
CA LEU A 62 3.40 -12.82 -21.88
C LEU A 62 4.52 -13.41 -20.99
N LYS A 63 4.86 -14.70 -21.15
CA LYS A 63 5.98 -15.31 -20.45
C LYS A 63 7.34 -14.66 -20.76
N ASN A 64 7.47 -13.93 -21.85
CA ASN A 64 8.67 -13.20 -22.25
C ASN A 64 8.71 -11.77 -21.67
N TYR A 65 7.62 -11.32 -21.03
CA TYR A 65 7.53 -10.01 -20.40
C TYR A 65 8.29 -10.01 -19.07
N SER A 66 8.95 -8.91 -18.76
CA SER A 66 9.41 -8.67 -17.39
C SER A 66 8.22 -8.53 -16.43
N SER A 67 8.46 -8.74 -15.14
CA SER A 67 7.40 -8.53 -14.13
C SER A 67 6.81 -7.11 -14.20
N GLY A 68 7.67 -6.09 -14.43
CA GLY A 68 7.25 -4.71 -14.61
C GLY A 68 6.32 -4.52 -15.82
N MET A 69 6.64 -5.17 -16.97
CA MET A 69 5.79 -5.11 -18.17
C MET A 69 4.43 -5.76 -17.92
N GLN A 70 4.40 -6.93 -17.26
CA GLN A 70 3.14 -7.61 -16.92
C GLN A 70 2.26 -6.74 -16.03
N VAL A 71 2.86 -6.13 -15.02
CA VAL A 71 2.18 -5.22 -14.10
C VAL A 71 1.62 -4.00 -14.82
N ARG A 72 2.42 -3.36 -15.68
CA ARG A 72 1.99 -2.21 -16.48
C ARG A 72 0.82 -2.56 -17.37
N LEU A 73 0.85 -3.71 -18.05
CA LEU A 73 -0.24 -4.17 -18.89
C LEU A 73 -1.53 -4.43 -18.08
N ALA A 74 -1.43 -5.19 -16.99
CA ALA A 74 -2.57 -5.51 -16.12
C ALA A 74 -3.23 -4.25 -15.56
N PHE A 75 -2.42 -3.33 -15.05
CA PHE A 75 -2.90 -2.06 -14.54
C PHE A 75 -3.58 -1.20 -15.62
N SER A 76 -3.00 -1.15 -16.83
CA SER A 76 -3.56 -0.39 -17.95
C SER A 76 -4.93 -0.92 -18.38
N VAL A 77 -5.11 -2.24 -18.41
CA VAL A 77 -6.43 -2.86 -18.68
C VAL A 77 -7.43 -2.46 -17.59
N ALA A 78 -7.04 -2.56 -16.31
CA ALA A 78 -7.94 -2.27 -15.21
C ALA A 78 -8.42 -0.80 -15.14
N ILE A 79 -7.52 0.16 -15.38
CA ILE A 79 -7.89 1.59 -15.31
C ILE A 79 -8.65 2.07 -16.56
N LYS A 80 -8.46 1.42 -17.70
CA LYS A 80 -9.19 1.75 -18.94
C LYS A 80 -10.54 1.04 -18.98
N ALA A 81 -10.70 -0.04 -18.24
CA ALA A 81 -12.00 -0.63 -17.96
C ALA A 81 -12.88 0.45 -17.27
N GLN A 82 -13.80 1.05 -18.03
CA GLN A 82 -14.58 2.23 -17.62
C GLN A 82 -15.68 1.89 -16.59
N GLY A 83 -15.32 1.23 -15.47
CA GLY A 83 -16.25 0.99 -14.37
C GLY A 83 -16.55 2.29 -13.59
N ASP A 84 -17.75 2.34 -13.00
CA ASP A 84 -18.12 3.45 -12.09
C ASP A 84 -17.37 3.38 -10.77
N ILE A 85 -17.04 2.15 -10.35
CA ILE A 85 -16.35 1.85 -9.09
C ILE A 85 -15.11 1.01 -9.41
N LEU A 86 -13.93 1.54 -9.09
CA LEU A 86 -12.64 0.85 -9.22
C LEU A 86 -12.13 0.47 -7.83
N VAL A 87 -11.92 -0.82 -7.60
CA VAL A 87 -11.32 -1.32 -6.35
C VAL A 87 -9.87 -1.72 -6.62
N LEU A 88 -8.94 -1.11 -5.90
CA LEU A 88 -7.50 -1.33 -6.02
C LEU A 88 -6.96 -1.89 -4.70
N ASP A 89 -6.35 -3.06 -4.73
CA ASP A 89 -5.76 -3.70 -3.55
C ASP A 89 -4.24 -3.82 -3.73
N GLU A 90 -3.48 -3.05 -2.92
CA GLU A 90 -2.01 -3.02 -2.88
C GLU A 90 -1.28 -2.74 -4.22
N VAL A 91 -1.96 -2.19 -5.22
CA VAL A 91 -1.49 -2.14 -6.62
C VAL A 91 -0.88 -0.80 -7.07
N LEU A 92 -0.71 0.18 -6.18
CA LEU A 92 -0.21 1.52 -6.57
C LEU A 92 1.33 1.64 -6.58
N ALA A 93 2.06 0.70 -6.02
CA ALA A 93 3.52 0.72 -5.98
C ALA A 93 4.14 -0.03 -7.17
N VAL A 94 3.63 0.18 -8.40
CA VAL A 94 3.96 -0.62 -9.56
C VAL A 94 4.67 0.19 -10.66
N GLY A 95 5.57 -0.49 -11.37
CA GLY A 95 6.30 0.07 -12.49
C GLY A 95 7.49 0.96 -12.06
N ASP A 96 8.10 1.59 -13.07
CA ASP A 96 9.15 2.56 -12.88
C ASP A 96 8.58 3.96 -12.53
N GLU A 97 9.46 4.90 -12.26
CA GLU A 97 9.08 6.27 -11.87
C GLU A 97 8.26 6.99 -12.97
N ALA A 98 8.53 6.68 -14.24
CA ALA A 98 7.80 7.28 -15.36
C ALA A 98 6.35 6.76 -15.40
N PHE A 99 6.16 5.46 -15.22
CA PHE A 99 4.83 4.86 -15.15
C PHE A 99 4.06 5.32 -13.91
N GLN A 100 4.73 5.45 -12.77
CA GLN A 100 4.10 5.99 -11.56
C GLN A 100 3.56 7.41 -11.76
N ARG A 101 4.28 8.27 -12.49
CA ARG A 101 3.78 9.61 -12.84
C ARG A 101 2.51 9.54 -13.70
N LYS A 102 2.43 8.63 -14.66
CA LYS A 102 1.19 8.42 -15.44
C LYS A 102 0.03 7.97 -14.56
N CYS A 103 0.29 7.07 -13.60
CA CYS A 103 -0.71 6.67 -12.61
C CYS A 103 -1.17 7.86 -11.76
N ASP A 104 -0.24 8.70 -11.30
CA ASP A 104 -0.52 9.92 -10.53
C ASP A 104 -1.44 10.87 -11.30
N ASP A 105 -1.15 11.11 -12.57
CA ASP A 105 -1.95 11.96 -13.44
C ASP A 105 -3.35 11.38 -13.65
N TYR A 106 -3.46 10.06 -13.83
CA TYR A 106 -4.72 9.37 -13.93
C TYR A 106 -5.57 9.56 -12.66
N PHE A 107 -5.03 9.25 -11.47
CA PHE A 107 -5.75 9.40 -10.21
C PHE A 107 -6.11 10.84 -9.89
N THR A 108 -5.28 11.80 -10.29
CA THR A 108 -5.59 13.21 -10.14
C THR A 108 -6.79 13.63 -10.99
N LYS A 109 -6.94 13.04 -12.18
CA LYS A 109 -8.12 13.27 -13.05
C LYS A 109 -9.36 12.59 -12.47
N VAL A 110 -9.24 11.31 -12.11
CA VAL A 110 -10.36 10.51 -11.56
C VAL A 110 -10.88 11.12 -10.25
N LYS A 111 -10.01 11.64 -9.39
CA LYS A 111 -10.39 12.31 -8.14
C LYS A 111 -11.31 13.52 -8.35
N LYS A 112 -11.29 14.14 -9.53
CA LYS A 112 -12.11 15.30 -9.90
C LYS A 112 -13.41 14.90 -10.58
N ASP A 113 -13.56 13.63 -10.98
CA ASP A 113 -14.76 13.12 -11.62
C ASP A 113 -15.78 12.67 -10.56
N PRO A 114 -16.95 13.37 -10.44
CA PRO A 114 -17.96 13.03 -9.45
C PRO A 114 -18.67 11.69 -9.72
N ASN A 115 -18.56 11.15 -10.95
CA ASN A 115 -19.19 9.91 -11.35
C ASN A 115 -18.30 8.67 -11.12
N LYS A 116 -17.06 8.87 -10.69
CA LYS A 116 -16.11 7.79 -10.43
C LYS A 116 -15.84 7.63 -8.94
N THR A 117 -15.85 6.39 -8.49
CA THR A 117 -15.46 6.02 -7.13
C THR A 117 -14.24 5.12 -7.18
N VAL A 118 -13.18 5.49 -6.45
CA VAL A 118 -12.01 4.63 -6.29
C VAL A 118 -11.91 4.21 -4.83
N ILE A 119 -11.88 2.89 -4.61
CA ILE A 119 -11.61 2.29 -3.31
C ILE A 119 -10.19 1.77 -3.34
N LEU A 120 -9.33 2.37 -2.53
CA LEU A 120 -7.93 1.99 -2.40
C LEU A 120 -7.72 1.24 -1.10
N VAL A 121 -7.30 -0.02 -1.19
CA VAL A 121 -6.83 -0.81 -0.05
C VAL A 121 -5.30 -0.76 -0.08
N THR A 122 -4.68 -0.27 0.98
CA THR A 122 -3.23 -0.12 1.04
C THR A 122 -2.70 0.03 2.46
N HIS A 123 -1.46 -0.38 2.66
CA HIS A 123 -0.68 -0.11 3.87
C HIS A 123 0.23 1.14 3.72
N SER A 124 0.27 1.78 2.55
CA SER A 124 1.04 3.00 2.29
C SER A 124 0.29 4.25 2.70
N MET A 125 0.69 4.86 3.79
CA MET A 125 0.05 6.10 4.27
C MET A 125 0.31 7.30 3.35
N ASP A 126 1.41 7.30 2.61
CA ASP A 126 1.69 8.32 1.59
C ASP A 126 0.67 8.22 0.44
N SER A 127 0.34 7.01 0.00
CA SER A 127 -0.71 6.77 -0.99
C SER A 127 -2.08 7.22 -0.50
N VAL A 128 -2.42 6.93 0.77
CA VAL A 128 -3.67 7.39 1.40
C VAL A 128 -3.75 8.92 1.40
N LYS A 129 -2.70 9.59 1.86
CA LYS A 129 -2.66 11.07 1.91
C LYS A 129 -2.73 11.69 0.51
N LYS A 130 -2.08 11.09 -0.47
CA LYS A 130 -1.98 11.60 -1.84
C LYS A 130 -3.29 11.44 -2.62
N TYR A 131 -3.83 10.22 -2.64
CA TYR A 131 -4.92 9.87 -3.55
C TYR A 131 -6.30 9.92 -2.92
N CYS A 132 -6.45 9.66 -1.61
CA CYS A 132 -7.75 9.55 -0.97
C CYS A 132 -8.32 10.91 -0.53
N ASN A 133 -9.66 11.00 -0.56
CA ASN A 133 -10.41 12.12 0.05
C ASN A 133 -10.84 11.77 1.48
N LYS A 134 -11.17 10.49 1.70
CA LYS A 134 -11.56 9.90 2.99
C LYS A 134 -10.80 8.61 3.19
N ALA A 135 -10.65 8.18 4.42
CA ALA A 135 -10.05 6.91 4.75
C ALA A 135 -10.82 6.19 5.87
N ILE A 136 -10.76 4.87 5.83
CA ILE A 136 -11.27 3.99 6.87
C ILE A 136 -10.08 3.16 7.35
N LEU A 137 -9.84 3.15 8.66
CA LEU A 137 -8.86 2.29 9.28
C LEU A 137 -9.58 1.15 9.99
N ILE A 138 -9.25 -0.07 9.57
CA ILE A 138 -9.79 -1.31 10.14
C ILE A 138 -8.68 -2.00 10.93
N LYS A 139 -9.00 -2.45 12.14
CA LYS A 139 -8.10 -3.24 12.97
C LYS A 139 -8.90 -4.31 13.72
N ASP A 140 -8.42 -5.53 13.69
CA ASP A 140 -9.03 -6.68 14.37
C ASP A 140 -10.53 -6.90 14.03
N GLY A 141 -10.93 -6.49 12.80
CA GLY A 141 -12.31 -6.56 12.32
C GLY A 141 -13.17 -5.33 12.63
N ASP A 142 -12.68 -4.39 13.44
CA ASP A 142 -13.38 -3.19 13.83
C ASP A 142 -12.91 -1.94 13.08
N ILE A 143 -13.83 -1.04 12.79
CA ILE A 143 -13.53 0.29 12.22
C ILE A 143 -13.11 1.21 13.36
N ILE A 144 -11.82 1.57 13.42
CA ILE A 144 -11.28 2.45 14.46
C ILE A 144 -11.16 3.92 14.02
N VAL A 145 -11.12 4.19 12.72
CA VAL A 145 -11.24 5.55 12.15
C VAL A 145 -12.10 5.48 10.89
N ASN A 146 -13.01 6.43 10.72
CA ASN A 146 -13.81 6.61 9.51
C ASN A 146 -13.95 8.10 9.21
N GLY A 147 -13.32 8.58 8.15
CA GLY A 147 -13.46 9.97 7.66
C GLY A 147 -12.16 10.60 7.22
N ASN A 148 -11.51 11.40 8.04
CA ASN A 148 -10.33 12.16 7.67
C ASN A 148 -9.14 11.24 7.40
N LYS A 149 -8.48 11.42 6.24
CA LYS A 149 -7.36 10.59 5.79
C LYS A 149 -6.09 10.81 6.63
N GLU A 150 -5.85 12.03 7.10
CA GLU A 150 -4.71 12.37 7.97
C GLU A 150 -4.86 11.68 9.33
N ASP A 151 -6.08 11.70 9.91
CA ASP A 151 -6.36 11.03 11.18
C ASP A 151 -6.18 9.52 11.06
N ALA A 152 -6.68 8.93 9.97
CA ALA A 152 -6.50 7.51 9.68
C ALA A 152 -5.03 7.13 9.51
N ALA A 153 -4.25 7.92 8.75
CA ALA A 153 -2.82 7.69 8.53
C ALA A 153 -2.01 7.82 9.83
N ASN A 154 -2.28 8.85 10.63
CA ASN A 154 -1.59 9.06 11.90
C ASN A 154 -1.92 7.94 12.89
N ARG A 155 -3.18 7.52 12.95
CA ARG A 155 -3.62 6.42 13.82
C ARG A 155 -2.99 5.09 13.40
N TYR A 156 -2.92 4.81 12.09
CA TYR A 156 -2.26 3.61 11.56
C TYR A 156 -0.78 3.55 11.99
N THR A 157 -0.04 4.66 11.80
CA THR A 157 1.36 4.74 12.21
C THR A 157 1.53 4.49 13.71
N LEU A 158 0.65 5.08 14.53
CA LEU A 158 0.67 4.90 15.98
C LEU A 158 0.41 3.44 16.38
N GLU A 159 -0.54 2.78 15.74
CA GLU A 159 -0.86 1.37 16.02
C GLU A 159 0.29 0.44 15.61
N ASN A 160 0.98 0.71 14.50
CA ASN A 160 2.16 -0.04 14.08
C ASN A 160 3.31 0.12 15.07
N LEU A 161 3.61 1.35 15.52
CA LEU A 161 4.64 1.60 16.53
C LEU A 161 4.35 0.86 17.84
N LYS A 162 3.09 0.83 18.28
CA LYS A 162 2.69 0.06 19.48
C LYS A 162 2.88 -1.45 19.28
N ALA A 163 2.55 -1.96 18.09
CA ALA A 163 2.72 -3.37 17.78
C ALA A 163 4.19 -3.78 17.73
N GLU A 164 5.06 -2.93 17.16
CA GLU A 164 6.50 -3.15 17.14
C GLU A 164 7.11 -3.10 18.56
N ALA A 165 6.70 -2.12 19.37
CA ALA A 165 7.16 -2.03 20.76
C ALA A 165 6.78 -3.30 21.54
N LYS A 166 5.52 -3.76 21.38
CA LYS A 166 5.06 -4.99 22.04
C LYS A 166 5.84 -6.24 21.60
N LYS A 167 6.12 -6.37 20.30
CA LYS A 167 6.96 -7.47 19.79
C LYS A 167 8.36 -7.46 20.36
N ARG A 168 9.00 -6.27 20.42
CA ARG A 168 10.32 -6.13 21.04
C ARG A 168 10.33 -6.51 22.52
N ASP A 169 9.26 -6.15 23.23
CA ASP A 169 9.14 -6.52 24.65
C ASP A 169 8.89 -8.02 24.85
N GLU A 170 8.22 -8.67 23.91
CA GLU A 170 7.99 -10.13 23.92
C GLU A 170 9.28 -10.88 23.53
N GLU A 171 10.00 -10.45 22.50
CA GLU A 171 11.29 -11.03 22.09
C GLU A 171 12.38 -10.87 23.16
N LYS A 172 12.35 -9.79 23.94
CA LYS A 172 13.26 -9.56 25.06
C LYS A 172 13.00 -10.47 26.26
N LYS A 173 11.80 -11.04 26.38
CA LYS A 173 11.48 -11.99 27.46
C LYS A 173 12.01 -13.39 27.20
N ASP A 174 12.32 -13.73 25.96
CA ASP A 174 12.87 -15.04 25.59
C ASP A 174 14.41 -15.09 25.65
N ASP A 175 15.07 -13.92 25.84
CA ASP A 175 16.52 -13.81 25.96
C ASP A 175 16.87 -13.48 27.43
N ASP A 176 17.38 -14.46 28.19
CA ASP A 176 17.92 -14.40 29.57
C ASP A 176 17.10 -13.68 30.66
N GLY A 177 15.89 -13.21 30.37
CA GLY A 177 14.99 -12.54 31.33
C GLY A 177 15.41 -11.13 31.73
N TYR A 178 16.43 -10.53 31.11
CA TYR A 178 16.88 -9.18 31.35
C TYR A 178 16.50 -8.24 30.20
N ALA A 179 16.31 -6.95 30.49
CA ALA A 179 16.11 -5.93 29.46
C ALA A 179 17.40 -5.71 28.65
N GLU A 180 17.28 -5.15 27.41
CA GLU A 180 18.42 -4.90 26.54
C GLU A 180 19.52 -4.07 27.23
N GLY A 181 20.74 -4.55 27.16
CA GLY A 181 21.89 -3.94 27.86
C GLY A 181 22.06 -4.36 29.33
N LEU A 182 21.13 -5.18 29.86
CA LEU A 182 21.24 -5.76 31.19
C LEU A 182 21.65 -7.24 31.08
N ASN A 183 22.23 -7.76 32.15
CA ASN A 183 22.66 -9.17 32.26
C ASN A 183 22.71 -9.56 33.75
N SER A 184 23.14 -10.80 34.04
CA SER A 184 23.25 -11.30 35.42
C SER A 184 24.16 -10.47 36.30
N ARG A 185 25.15 -9.75 35.76
CA ARG A 185 26.04 -8.87 36.51
C ARG A 185 25.48 -7.48 36.74
N CYS A 186 24.66 -6.96 35.79
CA CYS A 186 23.98 -5.67 35.93
C CYS A 186 22.48 -5.85 35.60
N PRO A 187 21.69 -6.39 36.56
CA PRO A 187 20.28 -6.73 36.33
C PRO A 187 19.35 -5.52 36.36
N ILE A 188 19.80 -4.39 36.88
CA ILE A 188 18.96 -3.20 37.05
C ILE A 188 19.70 -1.97 36.56
N LEU A 189 19.03 -1.28 35.60
CA LEU A 189 19.40 0.06 35.16
C LEU A 189 18.15 0.92 35.18
N ARG A 190 18.17 2.05 35.87
CA ARG A 190 17.09 3.03 35.87
C ARG A 190 17.60 4.37 35.40
N ILE A 191 16.87 5.02 34.52
CA ILE A 191 17.17 6.38 34.08
C ILE A 191 16.05 7.28 34.60
N ASN A 192 16.40 8.16 35.53
CA ASN A 192 15.49 9.09 36.17
C ASN A 192 15.66 10.49 35.55
N PRO A 193 14.74 10.98 34.71
CA PRO A 193 14.85 12.31 34.14
C PRO A 193 14.66 13.37 35.23
N GLN A 194 15.62 14.31 35.31
CA GLN A 194 15.58 15.46 36.21
C GLN A 194 14.90 16.68 35.60
N THR A 195 14.62 16.60 34.29
CA THR A 195 13.96 17.66 33.52
C THR A 195 12.71 17.13 32.85
N SER A 196 11.84 18.03 32.36
CA SER A 196 10.67 17.63 31.58
C SER A 196 11.05 16.79 30.36
N LEU A 197 10.30 15.73 30.06
CA LEU A 197 10.46 14.88 28.87
C LEU A 197 10.17 15.62 27.56
N VAL A 198 9.56 16.81 27.64
CA VAL A 198 9.31 17.69 26.49
C VAL A 198 10.26 18.87 26.58
N CYS A 199 11.33 18.85 25.78
CA CYS A 199 12.37 19.85 25.72
C CYS A 199 12.44 20.46 24.32
N LYS A 200 12.84 21.76 24.25
CA LYS A 200 13.25 22.40 23.01
C LYS A 200 14.68 22.01 22.68
N SER A 201 15.07 22.13 21.41
CA SER A 201 16.44 21.80 20.96
C SER A 201 17.56 22.61 21.66
N SER A 202 17.19 23.73 22.27
CA SER A 202 18.12 24.59 23.05
C SER A 202 18.22 24.22 24.53
N ASP A 203 17.38 23.32 25.01
CA ASP A 203 17.31 23.00 26.44
C ASP A 203 18.37 21.96 26.83
N THR A 204 18.87 22.05 28.05
CA THR A 204 19.76 21.04 28.62
C THR A 204 18.93 19.96 29.27
N PHE A 205 19.00 18.73 28.75
CA PHE A 205 18.36 17.57 29.38
C PHE A 205 19.29 16.97 30.43
N ARG A 206 18.80 16.79 31.68
CA ARG A 206 19.51 16.16 32.78
C ARG A 206 18.77 14.91 33.22
N PHE A 207 19.53 13.88 33.53
CA PHE A 207 19.02 12.61 34.05
C PHE A 207 20.04 11.96 34.97
N ASP A 208 19.55 11.22 35.95
CA ASP A 208 20.34 10.35 36.77
C ASP A 208 20.25 8.93 36.27
N VAL A 209 21.34 8.19 36.35
CA VAL A 209 21.43 6.77 36.05
C VAL A 209 21.71 6.00 37.31
N GLU A 210 20.77 5.17 37.71
CA GLU A 210 20.95 4.21 38.83
C GLU A 210 21.19 2.81 38.23
N TYR A 211 22.18 2.12 38.74
CA TYR A 211 22.49 0.75 38.33
C TYR A 211 22.97 -0.07 39.53
N ASP A 212 22.56 -1.33 39.54
CA ASP A 212 23.01 -2.31 40.54
C ASP A 212 23.90 -3.35 39.85
N PHE A 213 25.01 -3.67 40.49
CA PHE A 213 25.90 -4.75 40.11
C PHE A 213 25.79 -5.89 41.11
N ASN A 214 25.67 -7.12 40.60
CA ASN A 214 25.89 -8.30 41.41
C ASN A 214 27.40 -8.57 41.46
N GLU A 215 27.99 -8.55 42.64
CA GLU A 215 29.35 -9.05 42.83
C GLU A 215 29.32 -10.59 42.76
N ASP A 216 30.31 -11.19 42.05
CA ASP A 216 30.49 -12.66 42.00
C ASP A 216 30.95 -13.21 43.32
#